data_6553b6d7ef6ce60fccd3853235abac2e
#
_entry.id   6553b6d7ef6ce60fccd3853235abac2e
#
_cell.length_a   1.000
_cell.length_b   1.000
_cell.length_c   1.000
_cell.angle_alpha   90.00
_cell.angle_beta   90.00
_cell.angle_gamma   90.00
#
_symmetry.space_group_name_H-M   'P 1'
#
loop_
_entity.id
_entity.type
_entity.pdbx_description
1 polymer ?
#
loop_
_entity_poly.entity_id
_entity_poly.type
_entity_poly.pdbx_seq_one_letter_code
_entity_poly.pdbx_strand_id
1 'polypeptide(L)'
;MNKDEVLSYLQDYFASIDASEELLPELLALIAESGVEEAVFRLILLRLRILLSLGVEATRHKEFEPIKSGLYSMHLAGKGFNIRILYSFLPNRKPVLLLAFYEREGKRKTDYTPYIDPALSRLQRFKEEF
;
A
#
# COMPACT_ATOMS: atom_id res chain seq x y z
N MET A 1 13.74 2.30 16.40
CA MET A 1 13.65 3.35 15.36
C MET A 1 12.57 4.35 15.77
N ASN A 2 12.87 5.62 15.64
CA ASN A 2 11.86 6.66 15.86
C ASN A 2 11.13 6.99 14.56
N LYS A 3 10.10 7.83 14.68
CA LYS A 3 9.23 8.20 13.55
C LYS A 3 10.01 8.83 12.39
N ASP A 4 10.96 9.74 12.70
CA ASP A 4 11.72 10.45 11.68
C ASP A 4 12.64 9.51 10.90
N GLU A 5 13.26 8.55 11.58
CA GLU A 5 14.07 7.52 10.93
C GLU A 5 13.23 6.66 9.99
N VAL A 6 12.05 6.24 10.44
CA VAL A 6 11.14 5.43 9.60
C VAL A 6 10.69 6.21 8.38
N LEU A 7 10.34 7.49 8.54
CA LEU A 7 9.97 8.34 7.42
C LEU A 7 11.11 8.49 6.41
N SER A 8 12.35 8.65 6.89
CA SER A 8 13.51 8.73 6.01
C SER A 8 13.68 7.45 5.20
N TYR A 9 13.53 6.27 5.82
CA TYR A 9 13.58 5.00 5.10
C TYR A 9 12.44 4.86 4.09
N LEU A 10 11.23 5.29 4.44
CA LEU A 10 10.11 5.25 3.52
C LEU A 10 10.35 6.12 2.29
N GLN A 11 10.95 7.30 2.47
CA GLN A 11 11.29 8.18 1.35
C GLN A 11 12.30 7.52 0.41
N ASP A 12 13.29 6.80 0.96
CA ASP A 12 14.27 6.05 0.17
C ASP A 12 13.58 4.95 -0.67
N TYR A 13 12.63 4.23 -0.07
CA TYR A 13 11.87 3.21 -0.81
C TYR A 13 10.93 3.83 -1.84
N PHE A 14 10.32 4.96 -1.55
CA PHE A 14 9.48 5.66 -2.52
C PHE A 14 10.25 6.13 -3.75
N ALA A 15 11.56 6.30 -3.66
CA ALA A 15 12.39 6.53 -4.84
C ALA A 15 12.42 5.31 -5.79
N SER A 16 12.25 4.09 -5.25
CA SER A 16 12.22 2.84 -6.01
C SER A 16 10.79 2.34 -6.29
N ILE A 17 9.80 2.99 -5.72
CA ILE A 17 8.38 2.64 -5.83
C ILE A 17 7.62 3.91 -6.21
N ASP A 18 6.78 3.83 -7.23
CA ASP A 18 5.90 4.94 -7.56
C ASP A 18 4.66 4.93 -6.66
N ALA A 19 4.08 6.10 -6.47
CA ALA A 19 2.86 6.27 -5.68
C ALA A 19 1.97 7.32 -6.33
N SER A 20 0.64 7.13 -6.28
CA SER A 20 -0.29 8.14 -6.74
C SER A 20 -0.21 9.39 -5.87
N GLU A 21 -0.59 10.54 -6.42
CA GLU A 21 -0.60 11.80 -5.68
C GLU A 21 -1.48 11.73 -4.43
N GLU A 22 -2.56 10.95 -4.51
CA GLU A 22 -3.53 10.83 -3.43
C GLU A 22 -3.09 9.84 -2.34
N LEU A 23 -2.20 8.90 -2.66
CA LEU A 23 -1.84 7.83 -1.73
C LEU A 23 -1.20 8.35 -0.44
N LEU A 24 -0.20 9.19 -0.56
CA LEU A 24 0.56 9.63 0.62
C LEU A 24 -0.32 10.40 1.61
N PRO A 25 -1.14 11.38 1.19
CA PRO A 25 -2.08 12.01 2.10
C PRO A 25 -3.08 11.04 2.73
N GLU A 26 -3.63 10.11 1.96
CA GLU A 26 -4.54 9.08 2.47
C GLU A 26 -3.87 8.24 3.55
N LEU A 27 -2.66 7.77 3.27
CA LEU A 27 -1.91 6.92 4.18
C LEU A 27 -1.52 7.66 5.46
N LEU A 28 -1.03 8.89 5.34
CA LEU A 28 -0.65 9.71 6.50
C LEU A 28 -1.85 9.98 7.41
N ALA A 29 -3.03 10.24 6.84
CA ALA A 29 -4.25 10.44 7.61
C ALA A 29 -4.62 9.17 8.40
N LEU A 30 -4.55 8.00 7.76
CA LEU A 30 -4.85 6.73 8.42
C LEU A 30 -3.84 6.41 9.53
N ILE A 31 -2.57 6.71 9.30
CA ILE A 31 -1.52 6.53 10.29
C ILE A 31 -1.77 7.42 11.50
N ALA A 32 -2.09 8.70 11.27
CA ALA A 32 -2.40 9.64 12.35
C ALA A 32 -3.61 9.20 13.18
N GLU A 33 -4.67 8.73 12.52
CA GLU A 33 -5.86 8.23 13.19
C GLU A 33 -5.62 6.98 14.04
N SER A 34 -4.63 6.17 13.68
CA SER A 34 -4.33 4.93 14.39
C SER A 34 -3.85 5.14 15.82
N GLY A 35 -3.21 6.27 16.10
CA GLY A 35 -2.59 6.55 17.39
C GLY A 35 -1.32 5.73 17.67
N VAL A 36 -0.89 4.88 16.73
CA VAL A 36 0.30 4.03 16.85
C VAL A 36 1.22 4.20 15.63
N GLU A 37 1.50 5.43 15.31
CA GLU A 37 2.20 5.84 14.09
C GLU A 37 3.51 5.07 13.85
N GLU A 38 4.34 4.93 14.88
CA GLU A 38 5.63 4.25 14.74
C GLU A 38 5.46 2.77 14.36
N ALA A 39 4.49 2.09 14.99
CA ALA A 39 4.21 0.68 14.67
C ALA A 39 3.75 0.51 13.23
N VAL A 40 2.89 1.41 12.75
CA VAL A 40 2.40 1.38 11.36
C VAL A 40 3.54 1.65 10.38
N PHE A 41 4.38 2.65 10.62
CA PHE A 41 5.52 2.95 9.76
C PHE A 41 6.48 1.78 9.66
N ARG A 42 6.80 1.13 10.79
CA ARG A 42 7.67 -0.06 10.78
C ARG A 42 7.09 -1.18 9.93
N LEU A 43 5.79 -1.41 10.03
CA LEU A 43 5.13 -2.45 9.28
C LEU A 43 5.12 -2.13 7.78
N ILE A 44 4.87 -0.89 7.41
CA ILE A 44 4.95 -0.43 6.02
C ILE A 44 6.34 -0.71 5.46
N LEU A 45 7.39 -0.35 6.21
CA LEU A 45 8.77 -0.59 5.79
C LEU A 45 9.04 -2.07 5.50
N LEU A 46 8.57 -2.95 6.39
CA LEU A 46 8.71 -4.39 6.20
C LEU A 46 7.97 -4.88 4.95
N ARG A 47 6.74 -4.41 4.73
CA ARG A 47 5.94 -4.78 3.56
C ARG A 47 6.59 -4.31 2.26
N LEU A 48 7.11 -3.08 2.23
CA LEU A 48 7.77 -2.54 1.05
C LEU A 48 9.05 -3.31 0.70
N ARG A 49 9.80 -3.75 1.72
CA ARG A 49 10.97 -4.61 1.50
C ARG A 49 10.59 -5.92 0.81
N ILE A 50 9.52 -6.56 1.27
CA ILE A 50 9.01 -7.79 0.66
C ILE A 50 8.59 -7.53 -0.79
N LEU A 51 7.84 -6.46 -1.01
CA LEU A 51 7.35 -6.11 -2.34
C LEU A 51 8.50 -5.83 -3.33
N LEU A 52 9.52 -5.09 -2.90
CA LEU A 52 10.68 -4.81 -3.76
C LEU A 52 11.51 -6.05 -4.03
N SER A 53 11.65 -6.95 -3.05
CA SER A 53 12.42 -8.19 -3.21
C SER A 53 11.72 -9.20 -4.10
N LEU A 54 10.41 -9.35 -3.96
CA LEU A 54 9.65 -10.43 -4.59
C LEU A 54 8.78 -9.99 -5.76
N GLY A 55 8.44 -8.71 -5.87
CA GLY A 55 7.57 -8.23 -6.94
C GLY A 55 6.23 -8.96 -6.92
N VAL A 56 5.81 -9.49 -8.07
CA VAL A 56 4.56 -10.24 -8.19
C VAL A 56 4.52 -11.45 -7.23
N GLU A 57 5.67 -12.04 -6.94
CA GLU A 57 5.78 -13.20 -6.04
C GLU A 57 5.51 -12.87 -4.56
N ALA A 58 5.36 -11.57 -4.22
CA ALA A 58 4.99 -11.17 -2.86
C ALA A 58 3.67 -11.82 -2.41
N THR A 59 2.78 -12.16 -3.35
CA THR A 59 1.50 -12.82 -3.06
C THR A 59 1.65 -14.21 -2.47
N ARG A 60 2.86 -14.76 -2.39
CA ARG A 60 3.15 -15.98 -1.62
C ARG A 60 3.01 -15.73 -0.12
N HIS A 61 3.14 -14.48 0.32
CA HIS A 61 2.88 -14.08 1.71
C HIS A 61 1.41 -13.69 1.84
N LYS A 62 0.78 -14.14 2.91
CA LYS A 62 -0.66 -13.94 3.15
C LYS A 62 -1.09 -12.46 3.27
N GLU A 63 -0.13 -11.58 3.56
CA GLU A 63 -0.37 -10.14 3.66
C GLU A 63 -0.51 -9.46 2.30
N PHE A 64 -0.21 -10.18 1.22
CA PHE A 64 -0.34 -9.69 -0.15
C PHE A 64 -1.28 -10.61 -0.91
N GLU A 65 -2.32 -10.03 -1.52
CA GLU A 65 -3.25 -10.84 -2.29
C GLU A 65 -3.59 -10.18 -3.62
N PRO A 66 -3.73 -10.99 -4.69
CA PRO A 66 -4.26 -10.45 -5.95
C PRO A 66 -5.76 -10.17 -5.79
N ILE A 67 -6.20 -9.08 -6.40
CA ILE A 67 -7.61 -8.78 -6.56
C ILE A 67 -7.91 -8.70 -8.05
N LYS A 68 -9.03 -8.14 -8.49
CA LYS A 68 -9.32 -8.14 -9.92
C LYS A 68 -8.61 -7.02 -10.69
N SER A 69 -8.59 -7.17 -12.02
CA SER A 69 -8.11 -6.17 -12.98
C SER A 69 -6.64 -5.81 -12.85
N GLY A 70 -5.82 -6.76 -12.41
CA GLY A 70 -4.37 -6.55 -12.26
C GLY A 70 -3.99 -5.74 -11.03
N LEU A 71 -4.93 -5.53 -10.11
CA LEU A 71 -4.66 -4.90 -8.82
C LEU A 71 -4.28 -5.94 -7.78
N TYR A 72 -3.55 -5.49 -6.78
CA TYR A 72 -3.12 -6.27 -5.61
C TYR A 72 -3.41 -5.49 -4.34
N SER A 73 -3.49 -6.18 -3.22
CA SER A 73 -3.71 -5.59 -1.91
C SER A 73 -2.59 -5.98 -0.94
N MET A 74 -2.08 -4.99 -0.23
CA MET A 74 -1.12 -5.16 0.85
C MET A 74 -1.84 -4.87 2.16
N HIS A 75 -1.80 -5.82 3.11
CA HIS A 75 -2.49 -5.71 4.39
C HIS A 75 -1.53 -5.29 5.50
N LEU A 76 -1.93 -4.23 6.20
CA LEU A 76 -1.21 -3.69 7.34
C LEU A 76 -2.16 -3.75 8.54
N ALA A 77 -2.00 -4.75 9.39
CA ALA A 77 -2.87 -4.92 10.54
C ALA A 77 -2.06 -5.12 11.81
N GLY A 78 -2.56 -4.58 12.90
CA GLY A 78 -2.00 -4.71 14.23
C GLY A 78 -2.98 -4.16 15.26
N LYS A 79 -2.49 -3.97 16.48
CA LYS A 79 -3.31 -3.42 17.54
C LYS A 79 -3.61 -1.94 17.26
N GLY A 80 -4.87 -1.63 17.04
CA GLY A 80 -5.33 -0.26 16.82
C GLY A 80 -5.37 0.17 15.36
N PHE A 81 -5.02 -0.69 14.41
CA PHE A 81 -5.11 -0.34 13.00
C PHE A 81 -5.36 -1.55 12.10
N ASN A 82 -6.00 -1.30 10.96
CA ASN A 82 -6.29 -2.30 9.94
C ASN A 82 -6.40 -1.56 8.60
N ILE A 83 -5.28 -1.50 7.90
CA ILE A 83 -5.12 -0.68 6.69
C ILE A 83 -4.82 -1.58 5.50
N ARG A 84 -5.41 -1.26 4.35
CA ARG A 84 -5.07 -1.89 3.07
C ARG A 84 -4.49 -0.84 2.14
N ILE A 85 -3.45 -1.23 1.39
CA ILE A 85 -2.90 -0.42 0.30
C ILE A 85 -3.09 -1.21 -1.00
N LEU A 86 -3.80 -0.63 -1.95
CA LEU A 86 -3.95 -1.22 -3.28
C LEU A 86 -2.77 -0.78 -4.15
N TYR A 87 -2.19 -1.73 -4.86
CA TYR A 87 -1.02 -1.49 -5.70
C TYR A 87 -1.10 -2.30 -6.99
N SER A 88 -0.23 -1.98 -7.93
CA SER A 88 -0.06 -2.73 -9.16
C SER A 88 1.39 -2.59 -9.62
N PHE A 89 1.68 -3.02 -10.83
CA PHE A 89 3.01 -2.92 -11.43
C PHE A 89 2.91 -2.18 -12.76
N LEU A 90 3.87 -1.31 -13.02
CA LEU A 90 4.02 -0.67 -14.32
C LEU A 90 4.65 -1.64 -15.33
N PRO A 91 4.63 -1.33 -16.65
CA PRO A 91 5.24 -2.21 -17.66
C PRO A 91 6.71 -2.54 -17.40
N ASN A 92 7.45 -1.65 -16.74
CA ASN A 92 8.84 -1.88 -16.35
C ASN A 92 8.98 -2.70 -15.06
N ARG A 93 7.88 -3.28 -14.57
CA ARG A 93 7.77 -4.07 -13.33
C ARG A 93 7.96 -3.28 -12.03
N LYS A 94 8.04 -1.96 -12.12
CA LYS A 94 8.13 -1.12 -10.92
C LYS A 94 6.80 -1.12 -10.18
N PRO A 95 6.77 -1.38 -8.86
CA PRO A 95 5.53 -1.29 -8.09
C PRO A 95 5.01 0.15 -8.06
N VAL A 96 3.69 0.28 -8.10
CA VAL A 96 3.01 1.57 -7.95
C VAL A 96 1.93 1.44 -6.89
N LEU A 97 2.04 2.22 -5.82
CA LEU A 97 1.05 2.28 -4.75
C LEU A 97 -0.05 3.26 -5.16
N LEU A 98 -1.30 2.82 -5.10
CA LEU A 98 -2.40 3.56 -5.72
C LEU A 98 -3.37 4.20 -4.74
N LEU A 99 -3.75 3.48 -3.68
CA LEU A 99 -4.85 3.90 -2.81
C LEU A 99 -4.71 3.20 -1.45
N ALA A 100 -4.98 3.94 -0.37
CA ALA A 100 -4.99 3.39 0.97
C ALA A 100 -6.35 3.60 1.62
N PHE A 101 -6.83 2.60 2.36
CA PHE A 101 -8.11 2.71 3.06
C PHE A 101 -8.08 1.91 4.36
N TYR A 102 -8.99 2.29 5.28
CA TYR A 102 -9.20 1.55 6.52
C TYR A 102 -10.18 0.41 6.28
N GLU A 103 -9.80 -0.81 6.71
CA GLU A 103 -10.65 -1.98 6.61
C GLU A 103 -11.48 -2.10 7.89
N ARG A 104 -12.80 -2.25 7.73
CA ARG A 104 -13.70 -2.42 8.87
C ARG A 104 -13.47 -3.77 9.54
N GLU A 105 -13.38 -3.76 10.87
CA GLU A 105 -13.30 -4.98 11.66
C GLU A 105 -14.60 -5.79 11.57
N GLY A 106 -14.47 -7.12 11.78
CA GLY A 106 -15.63 -8.00 11.86
C GLY A 106 -16.18 -8.54 10.56
N LYS A 107 -15.63 -8.16 9.41
CA LYS A 107 -16.01 -8.74 8.12
C LYS A 107 -15.12 -9.93 7.78
N ARG A 108 -15.74 -11.01 7.29
CA ARG A 108 -15.01 -12.22 6.87
C ARG A 108 -14.12 -12.00 5.65
N LYS A 109 -14.53 -11.10 4.75
CA LYS A 109 -13.79 -10.75 3.55
C LYS A 109 -13.76 -9.24 3.38
N THR A 110 -12.63 -8.75 2.90
CA THR A 110 -12.51 -7.35 2.54
C THR A 110 -13.37 -7.04 1.32
N ASP A 111 -14.16 -5.99 1.42
CA ASP A 111 -14.92 -5.50 0.26
C ASP A 111 -14.09 -4.47 -0.49
N TYR A 112 -13.54 -4.86 -1.62
CA TYR A 112 -12.72 -3.99 -2.47
C TYR A 112 -13.54 -3.16 -3.45
N THR A 113 -14.84 -3.47 -3.60
CA THR A 113 -15.70 -2.87 -4.63
C THR A 113 -15.63 -1.34 -4.69
N PRO A 114 -15.71 -0.59 -3.56
CA PRO A 114 -15.67 0.88 -3.62
C PRO A 114 -14.32 1.44 -4.08
N TYR A 115 -13.26 0.63 -4.06
CA TYR A 115 -11.88 1.10 -4.24
C TYR A 115 -11.28 0.71 -5.59
N ILE A 116 -11.89 -0.25 -6.30
CA ILE A 116 -11.33 -0.76 -7.56
C ILE A 116 -11.29 0.32 -8.64
N ASP A 117 -12.40 0.96 -8.92
CA ASP A 117 -12.46 1.98 -9.97
C ASP A 117 -11.55 3.19 -9.68
N PRO A 118 -11.54 3.74 -8.45
CA PRO A 118 -10.57 4.79 -8.13
C PRO A 118 -9.11 4.34 -8.30
N ALA A 119 -8.75 3.12 -7.88
CA ALA A 119 -7.40 2.60 -8.02
C ALA A 119 -7.02 2.44 -9.50
N LEU A 120 -7.92 1.91 -10.33
CA LEU A 120 -7.68 1.77 -11.76
C LEU A 120 -7.53 3.11 -12.45
N SER A 121 -8.32 4.11 -12.07
CA SER A 121 -8.22 5.46 -12.60
C SER A 121 -6.84 6.07 -12.29
N ARG A 122 -6.36 5.88 -11.07
CA ARG A 122 -5.03 6.34 -10.66
C ARG A 122 -3.93 5.60 -11.42
N LEU A 123 -4.07 4.30 -11.62
CA LEU A 123 -3.12 3.50 -12.39
C LEU A 123 -3.06 3.97 -13.85
N GLN A 124 -4.20 4.30 -14.44
CA GLN A 124 -4.28 4.76 -15.82
C GLN A 124 -3.46 6.04 -16.04
N ARG A 125 -3.43 6.95 -15.07
CA ARG A 125 -2.62 8.16 -15.15
C ARG A 125 -1.13 7.85 -15.31
N PHE A 126 -0.63 6.82 -14.59
CA PHE A 126 0.76 6.38 -14.74
C PHE A 126 1.02 5.78 -16.12
N LYS A 127 0.08 5.00 -16.65
CA LYS A 127 0.23 4.38 -17.96
C LYS A 127 0.25 5.41 -19.11
N GLU A 128 -0.45 6.51 -18.96
CA GLU A 128 -0.47 7.58 -19.94
C GLU A 128 0.85 8.37 -20.01
N GLU A 129 1.66 8.31 -18.97
CA GLU A 129 2.96 8.97 -18.89
C GLU A 129 4.08 8.15 -19.56
N PHE A 130 3.79 6.92 -19.94
CA PHE A 130 4.78 6.04 -20.57
C PHE A 130 4.54 5.84 -22.08
#